data_ebce51a882939c0b558b0676e231eb5b
#
_entry.id   ebce51a882939c0b558b0676e231eb5b
#
_cell.length_a   1.000
_cell.length_b   1.000
_cell.length_c   1.000
_cell.angle_alpha   90.00
_cell.angle_beta   90.00
_cell.angle_gamma   90.00
#
_symmetry.space_group_name_H-M   'P 1'
#
loop_
_entity.id
_entity.type
_entity.pdbx_description
1 polymer ?
#
loop_
_entity_poly.entity_id
_entity_poly.type
_entity_poly.pdbx_seq_one_letter_code
_entity_poly.pdbx_strand_id
1 'polypeptide(L)'
;MNIIATDFNATWKKTRYISEFNVLRIVEEANRLIHKRKSVLRVIFGIMAAIAFVFACLLGDLIYATRFKINPVDKSTSPDGTYELSFQQVGDPDWPFGYTHARLVLKNGKRVIIKQTFDIADDGAKATINSWNVDWKDTSVEVVISGTEQDDVLYVLKFDGSVDRKQLDTRYRHIKE
;
A
#
# COMPACT_ATOMS: atom_id res chain seq x y z
N MET A 1 -37.22 57.10 65.80
CA MET A 1 -36.04 56.25 65.63
C MET A 1 -36.25 55.15 64.59
N ASN A 2 -36.89 55.39 63.45
CA ASN A 2 -37.27 54.38 62.46
C ASN A 2 -36.79 54.67 61.01
N ILE A 3 -36.10 55.78 60.74
CA ILE A 3 -35.69 56.16 59.36
C ILE A 3 -34.38 55.49 58.95
N ILE A 4 -33.47 55.20 59.89
CA ILE A 4 -32.15 54.66 59.60
C ILE A 4 -32.22 53.16 59.26
N ALA A 5 -33.16 52.39 59.79
CA ALA A 5 -33.29 50.95 59.54
C ALA A 5 -33.84 50.60 58.14
N THR A 6 -34.67 51.46 57.55
CA THR A 6 -35.23 51.28 56.22
C THR A 6 -34.22 51.51 55.13
N ASP A 7 -33.30 52.47 55.31
CA ASP A 7 -32.25 52.79 54.31
C ASP A 7 -31.17 51.72 54.26
N PHE A 8 -30.81 51.13 55.39
CA PHE A 8 -29.82 50.04 55.46
C PHE A 8 -30.30 48.77 54.72
N ASN A 9 -31.58 48.40 54.91
CA ASN A 9 -32.19 47.25 54.26
C ASN A 9 -32.28 47.40 52.70
N ALA A 10 -32.60 48.61 52.26
CA ALA A 10 -32.67 48.92 50.82
C ALA A 10 -31.28 48.85 50.16
N THR A 11 -30.27 49.40 50.86
CA THR A 11 -28.84 49.34 50.35
C THR A 11 -28.31 47.90 50.32
N TRP A 12 -28.62 47.08 51.35
CA TRP A 12 -28.20 45.65 51.40
C TRP A 12 -28.88 44.84 50.30
N LYS A 13 -30.15 44.99 50.00
CA LYS A 13 -30.86 44.35 48.93
C LYS A 13 -30.30 44.75 47.58
N LYS A 14 -29.96 46.01 47.34
CA LYS A 14 -29.38 46.53 46.12
C LYS A 14 -27.96 45.96 45.87
N THR A 15 -27.16 45.91 46.92
CA THR A 15 -25.78 45.36 46.83
C THR A 15 -25.80 43.86 46.53
N ARG A 16 -26.67 43.09 47.16
CA ARG A 16 -26.86 41.68 46.91
C ARG A 16 -27.35 41.45 45.48
N TYR A 17 -28.30 42.17 44.99
CA TYR A 17 -28.82 42.07 43.62
C TYR A 17 -27.75 42.39 42.58
N ILE A 18 -26.92 43.39 42.79
CA ILE A 18 -25.78 43.71 41.89
C ILE A 18 -24.73 42.60 41.90
N SER A 19 -24.44 42.01 43.07
CA SER A 19 -23.48 40.92 43.18
C SER A 19 -23.95 39.64 42.46
N GLU A 20 -25.23 39.29 42.64
CA GLU A 20 -25.84 38.13 41.96
C GLU A 20 -25.88 38.33 40.44
N PHE A 21 -26.20 39.52 39.96
CA PHE A 21 -26.20 39.84 38.54
C PHE A 21 -24.80 39.77 37.93
N ASN A 22 -23.78 40.23 38.62
CA ASN A 22 -22.41 40.15 38.18
C ASN A 22 -21.89 38.71 38.13
N VAL A 23 -22.25 37.87 39.10
CA VAL A 23 -21.91 36.45 39.12
C VAL A 23 -22.55 35.72 37.94
N LEU A 24 -23.85 35.95 37.69
CA LEU A 24 -24.53 35.33 36.54
C LEU A 24 -23.88 35.70 35.20
N ARG A 25 -23.47 36.97 35.03
CA ARG A 25 -22.80 37.44 33.82
C ARG A 25 -21.43 36.75 33.61
N ILE A 26 -20.66 36.63 34.69
CA ILE A 26 -19.36 35.93 34.65
C ILE A 26 -19.55 34.47 34.29
N VAL A 27 -20.55 33.78 34.85
CA VAL A 27 -20.84 32.37 34.53
C VAL A 27 -21.26 32.22 33.06
N GLU A 28 -22.10 33.14 32.56
CA GLU A 28 -22.51 33.10 31.16
C GLU A 28 -21.35 33.33 30.18
N GLU A 29 -20.47 34.28 30.46
CA GLU A 29 -19.25 34.51 29.68
C GLU A 29 -18.32 33.32 29.73
N ALA A 30 -18.11 32.71 30.89
CA ALA A 30 -17.32 31.50 31.03
C ALA A 30 -17.89 30.32 30.19
N ASN A 31 -19.20 30.13 30.23
CA ASN A 31 -19.87 29.10 29.43
C ASN A 31 -19.73 29.36 27.93
N ARG A 32 -19.86 30.61 27.46
CA ARG A 32 -19.62 30.98 26.06
C ARG A 32 -18.19 30.66 25.63
N LEU A 33 -17.18 30.95 26.45
CA LEU A 33 -15.78 30.67 26.19
C LEU A 33 -15.51 29.15 26.10
N ILE A 34 -16.12 28.39 27.03
CA ILE A 34 -16.01 26.93 27.04
C ILE A 34 -16.63 26.33 25.75
N HIS A 35 -17.81 26.80 25.35
CA HIS A 35 -18.45 26.35 24.12
C HIS A 35 -17.63 26.69 22.87
N LYS A 36 -17.09 27.91 22.79
CA LYS A 36 -16.24 28.36 21.70
C LYS A 36 -14.96 27.50 21.61
N ARG A 37 -14.32 27.21 22.75
CA ARG A 37 -13.14 26.35 22.84
C ARG A 37 -13.44 24.92 22.37
N LYS A 38 -14.56 24.33 22.80
CA LYS A 38 -15.02 23.01 22.37
C LYS A 38 -15.29 22.96 20.86
N SER A 39 -15.86 24.01 20.27
CA SER A 39 -16.10 24.09 18.84
C SER A 39 -14.79 24.16 18.05
N VAL A 40 -13.83 24.99 18.47
CA VAL A 40 -12.51 25.08 17.85
C VAL A 40 -11.78 23.75 17.92
N LEU A 41 -11.80 23.06 19.05
CA LEU A 41 -11.17 21.73 19.19
C LEU A 41 -11.79 20.70 18.24
N ARG A 42 -13.12 20.71 18.04
CA ARG A 42 -13.77 19.81 17.07
C ARG A 42 -13.31 20.09 15.63
N VAL A 43 -13.18 21.36 15.27
CA VAL A 43 -12.69 21.75 13.93
C VAL A 43 -11.24 21.29 13.74
N ILE A 44 -10.37 21.55 14.72
CA ILE A 44 -8.96 21.10 14.67
C ILE A 44 -8.90 19.59 14.55
N PHE A 45 -9.68 18.84 15.35
CA PHE A 45 -9.72 17.38 15.28
C PHE A 45 -10.20 16.89 13.92
N GLY A 46 -11.23 17.55 13.35
CA GLY A 46 -11.70 17.22 11.99
C GLY A 46 -10.64 17.43 10.91
N ILE A 47 -9.90 18.54 10.98
CA ILE A 47 -8.79 18.81 10.06
C ILE A 47 -7.67 17.76 10.21
N MET A 48 -7.29 17.45 11.44
CA MET A 48 -6.27 16.41 11.70
C MET A 48 -6.70 15.03 11.19
N ALA A 49 -7.97 14.67 11.38
CA ALA A 49 -8.52 13.42 10.86
C ALA A 49 -8.51 13.39 9.33
N ALA A 50 -8.86 14.49 8.67
CA ALA A 50 -8.79 14.60 7.21
C ALA A 50 -7.36 14.47 6.67
N ILE A 51 -6.39 15.13 7.30
CA ILE A 51 -4.98 15.01 6.94
C ILE A 51 -4.48 13.57 7.11
N ALA A 52 -4.80 12.94 8.25
CA ALA A 52 -4.43 11.54 8.51
C ALA A 52 -5.05 10.58 7.48
N PHE A 53 -6.29 10.82 7.07
CA PHE A 53 -6.97 10.03 6.03
C PHE A 53 -6.27 10.17 4.67
N VAL A 54 -5.96 11.39 4.24
CA VAL A 54 -5.22 11.63 2.97
C VAL A 54 -3.87 10.94 3.02
N PHE A 55 -3.14 11.06 4.14
CA PHE A 55 -1.84 10.40 4.30
C PHE A 55 -1.95 8.88 4.24
N ALA A 56 -2.97 8.29 4.86
CA ALA A 56 -3.24 6.86 4.80
C ALA A 56 -3.55 6.38 3.36
N CYS A 57 -4.30 7.17 2.57
CA CYS A 57 -4.56 6.87 1.17
C CYS A 57 -3.27 6.89 0.33
N LEU A 58 -2.41 7.91 0.51
CA LEU A 58 -1.14 8.01 -0.21
C LEU A 58 -0.19 6.87 0.15
N LEU A 59 -0.12 6.49 1.42
CA LEU A 59 0.66 5.31 1.86
C LEU A 59 0.09 4.02 1.28
N GLY A 60 -1.23 3.88 1.23
CA GLY A 60 -1.89 2.72 0.64
C GLY A 60 -1.56 2.57 -0.86
N ASP A 61 -1.62 3.66 -1.61
CA ASP A 61 -1.23 3.69 -3.03
C ASP A 61 0.24 3.34 -3.24
N LEU A 62 1.12 3.88 -2.41
CA LEU A 62 2.56 3.59 -2.45
C LEU A 62 2.83 2.11 -2.18
N ILE A 63 2.24 1.54 -1.13
CA ILE A 63 2.39 0.12 -0.79
C ILE A 63 1.84 -0.76 -1.91
N TYR A 64 0.68 -0.42 -2.47
CA TYR A 64 0.10 -1.15 -3.60
C TYR A 64 1.04 -1.14 -4.82
N ALA A 65 1.54 0.03 -5.21
CA ALA A 65 2.42 0.19 -6.36
C ALA A 65 3.74 -0.58 -6.20
N THR A 66 4.34 -0.53 -4.98
CA THR A 66 5.64 -1.14 -4.72
C THR A 66 5.58 -2.65 -4.44
N ARG A 67 4.45 -3.17 -3.90
CA ARG A 67 4.40 -4.57 -3.44
C ARG A 67 3.43 -5.46 -4.24
N PHE A 68 2.40 -4.91 -4.84
CA PHE A 68 1.29 -5.71 -5.38
C PHE A 68 0.97 -5.45 -6.85
N LYS A 69 1.38 -4.31 -7.39
CA LYS A 69 1.10 -3.96 -8.77
C LYS A 69 1.74 -4.97 -9.72
N ILE A 70 0.92 -5.49 -10.64
CA ILE A 70 1.40 -6.44 -11.65
C ILE A 70 1.75 -5.67 -12.91
N ASN A 71 3.03 -5.76 -13.27
CA ASN A 71 3.58 -5.18 -14.47
C ASN A 71 3.85 -6.31 -15.48
N PRO A 72 3.14 -6.36 -16.62
CA PRO A 72 3.45 -7.33 -17.66
C PRO A 72 4.84 -7.02 -18.23
N VAL A 73 5.70 -8.04 -18.33
CA VAL A 73 7.04 -7.94 -18.92
C VAL A 73 6.99 -8.43 -20.36
N ASP A 74 6.52 -9.67 -20.56
CA ASP A 74 6.46 -10.27 -21.88
C ASP A 74 5.46 -11.45 -21.92
N LYS A 75 5.18 -11.95 -23.12
CA LYS A 75 4.30 -13.09 -23.37
C LYS A 75 4.87 -13.97 -24.48
N SER A 76 4.66 -15.26 -24.34
CA SER A 76 4.96 -16.28 -25.35
C SER A 76 3.75 -17.17 -25.57
N THR A 77 3.50 -17.58 -26.80
CA THR A 77 2.39 -18.47 -27.16
C THR A 77 2.94 -19.77 -27.72
N SER A 78 2.34 -20.89 -27.37
CA SER A 78 2.70 -22.21 -27.94
C SER A 78 2.56 -22.22 -29.48
N PRO A 79 3.33 -23.01 -30.20
CA PRO A 79 3.27 -23.07 -31.67
C PRO A 79 1.88 -23.38 -32.24
N ASP A 80 1.08 -24.14 -31.49
CA ASP A 80 -0.31 -24.50 -31.85
C ASP A 80 -1.35 -23.47 -31.41
N GLY A 81 -0.93 -22.40 -30.69
CA GLY A 81 -1.80 -21.36 -30.16
C GLY A 81 -2.67 -21.75 -28.97
N THR A 82 -2.52 -22.98 -28.44
CA THR A 82 -3.35 -23.51 -27.33
C THR A 82 -3.02 -22.89 -25.98
N TYR A 83 -1.74 -22.64 -25.73
CA TYR A 83 -1.21 -22.14 -24.47
C TYR A 83 -0.60 -20.75 -24.58
N GLU A 84 -0.83 -19.92 -23.59
CA GLU A 84 -0.18 -18.61 -23.40
C GLU A 84 0.62 -18.61 -22.10
N LEU A 85 1.89 -18.27 -22.18
CA LEU A 85 2.76 -18.04 -21.04
C LEU A 85 2.99 -16.53 -20.90
N SER A 86 2.73 -15.98 -19.72
CA SER A 86 3.00 -14.58 -19.41
C SER A 86 4.07 -14.47 -18.35
N PHE A 87 5.08 -13.65 -18.60
CA PHE A 87 6.08 -13.22 -17.64
C PHE A 87 5.67 -11.86 -17.06
N GLN A 88 5.58 -11.77 -15.73
CA GLN A 88 5.05 -10.60 -15.04
C GLN A 88 5.94 -10.27 -13.82
N GLN A 89 6.28 -8.99 -13.67
CA GLN A 89 6.88 -8.47 -12.44
C GLN A 89 5.78 -8.13 -11.45
N VAL A 90 6.02 -8.36 -10.16
CA VAL A 90 5.10 -8.08 -9.06
C VAL A 90 5.71 -7.01 -8.16
N GLY A 91 5.11 -5.84 -8.14
CA GLY A 91 5.66 -4.69 -7.43
C GLY A 91 6.88 -4.09 -8.13
N ASP A 92 7.58 -3.24 -7.41
CA ASP A 92 8.89 -2.75 -7.77
C ASP A 92 9.99 -3.63 -7.14
N PRO A 93 11.22 -3.64 -7.68
CA PRO A 93 12.36 -4.30 -7.04
C PRO A 93 12.57 -3.81 -5.61
N ASP A 94 13.08 -4.68 -4.74
CA ASP A 94 13.43 -4.28 -3.37
C ASP A 94 14.56 -3.25 -3.39
N TRP A 95 14.33 -2.14 -2.72
CA TRP A 95 15.30 -1.05 -2.65
C TRP A 95 16.28 -1.27 -1.46
N PRO A 96 17.60 -0.94 -1.60
CA PRO A 96 18.29 -0.34 -2.74
C PRO A 96 18.95 -1.40 -3.59
N PHE A 97 19.09 -2.46 -3.78
CA PHE A 97 19.80 -3.48 -4.57
C PHE A 97 19.24 -4.88 -4.28
N GLY A 98 17.93 -4.96 -4.16
CA GLY A 98 17.27 -6.19 -3.78
C GLY A 98 16.74 -7.01 -4.95
N TYR A 99 15.93 -8.00 -4.61
CA TYR A 99 15.33 -8.89 -5.57
C TYR A 99 14.19 -8.24 -6.34
N THR A 100 14.03 -8.64 -7.59
CA THR A 100 12.84 -8.37 -8.39
C THR A 100 11.88 -9.54 -8.27
N HIS A 101 10.72 -9.29 -7.66
CA HIS A 101 9.68 -10.30 -7.54
C HIS A 101 8.97 -10.49 -8.88
N ALA A 102 8.85 -11.73 -9.31
CA ALA A 102 8.27 -12.06 -10.61
C ALA A 102 7.39 -13.32 -10.54
N ARG A 103 6.64 -13.53 -11.62
CA ARG A 103 5.85 -14.73 -11.78
C ARG A 103 5.67 -15.12 -13.24
N LEU A 104 5.57 -16.43 -13.46
CA LEU A 104 5.10 -17.04 -14.69
C LEU A 104 3.65 -17.45 -14.55
N VAL A 105 2.84 -17.14 -15.55
CA VAL A 105 1.42 -17.55 -15.60
C VAL A 105 1.17 -18.28 -16.90
N LEU A 106 0.98 -19.61 -16.82
CA LEU A 106 0.61 -20.47 -17.94
C LEU A 106 -0.91 -20.62 -18.00
N LYS A 107 -1.47 -20.37 -19.16
CA LYS A 107 -2.92 -20.46 -19.41
C LYS A 107 -3.22 -21.36 -20.61
N ASN A 108 -4.39 -21.99 -20.58
CA ASN A 108 -5.07 -22.56 -21.74
C ASN A 108 -6.36 -21.77 -21.95
N GLY A 109 -6.42 -20.93 -22.97
CA GLY A 109 -7.48 -19.96 -23.16
C GLY A 109 -7.67 -19.04 -21.96
N LYS A 110 -8.84 -19.09 -21.33
CA LYS A 110 -9.15 -18.28 -20.12
C LYS A 110 -8.74 -18.97 -18.80
N ARG A 111 -8.39 -20.25 -18.84
CA ARG A 111 -8.05 -21.03 -17.63
C ARG A 111 -6.58 -20.89 -17.29
N VAL A 112 -6.28 -20.42 -16.07
CA VAL A 112 -4.91 -20.48 -15.51
C VAL A 112 -4.63 -21.92 -15.11
N ILE A 113 -3.53 -22.48 -15.62
CA ILE A 113 -3.02 -23.83 -15.30
C ILE A 113 -1.99 -23.72 -14.18
N ILE A 114 -1.00 -22.83 -14.37
CA ILE A 114 0.11 -22.64 -13.44
C ILE A 114 0.29 -21.16 -13.17
N LYS A 115 0.59 -20.85 -11.90
CA LYS A 115 1.07 -19.54 -11.46
C LYS A 115 2.28 -19.78 -10.55
N GLN A 116 3.46 -19.63 -11.11
CA GLN A 116 4.73 -19.84 -10.42
C GLN A 116 5.37 -18.49 -10.08
N THR A 117 5.58 -18.19 -8.80
CA THR A 117 6.31 -17.02 -8.31
C THR A 117 7.76 -17.34 -8.03
N PHE A 118 8.64 -16.37 -8.22
CA PHE A 118 10.07 -16.47 -7.96
C PHE A 118 10.69 -15.07 -7.84
N ASP A 119 11.92 -15.04 -7.38
CA ASP A 119 12.72 -13.83 -7.25
C ASP A 119 13.89 -13.87 -8.23
N ILE A 120 14.26 -12.72 -8.77
CA ILE A 120 15.41 -12.52 -9.64
C ILE A 120 16.40 -11.61 -8.91
N ALA A 121 17.63 -12.09 -8.71
CA ALA A 121 18.73 -11.30 -8.20
C ALA A 121 19.37 -10.54 -9.37
N ASP A 122 19.07 -9.26 -9.49
CA ASP A 122 19.48 -8.41 -10.61
C ASP A 122 19.80 -6.98 -10.15
N ASP A 123 20.45 -6.84 -8.98
CA ASP A 123 20.90 -5.56 -8.40
C ASP A 123 19.80 -4.48 -8.36
N GLY A 124 18.56 -4.89 -8.04
CA GLY A 124 17.41 -3.99 -8.02
C GLY A 124 16.91 -3.54 -9.40
N ALA A 125 17.39 -4.15 -10.49
CA ALA A 125 16.91 -3.86 -11.83
C ALA A 125 15.51 -4.45 -12.05
N LYS A 126 14.71 -3.80 -12.90
CA LYS A 126 13.40 -4.32 -13.30
C LYS A 126 13.57 -5.50 -14.26
N ALA A 127 12.69 -6.48 -14.16
CA ALA A 127 12.63 -7.58 -15.12
C ALA A 127 12.36 -7.08 -16.54
N THR A 128 13.08 -7.64 -17.49
CA THR A 128 13.01 -7.30 -18.92
C THR A 128 12.79 -8.55 -19.77
N ILE A 129 12.60 -8.36 -21.06
CA ILE A 129 12.52 -9.48 -22.02
C ILE A 129 13.79 -10.34 -22.04
N ASN A 130 14.94 -9.77 -21.66
CA ASN A 130 16.20 -10.49 -21.58
C ASN A 130 16.36 -11.31 -20.30
N SER A 131 15.47 -11.13 -19.32
CA SER A 131 15.50 -11.87 -18.05
C SER A 131 14.89 -13.27 -18.19
N TRP A 132 14.36 -13.64 -19.36
CA TRP A 132 13.79 -14.95 -19.59
C TRP A 132 14.06 -15.47 -21.00
N ASN A 133 14.07 -16.81 -21.15
CA ASN A 133 14.12 -17.51 -22.43
C ASN A 133 13.11 -18.65 -22.39
N VAL A 134 12.29 -18.82 -23.44
CA VAL A 134 11.18 -19.76 -23.49
C VAL A 134 11.39 -20.77 -24.61
N ASP A 135 11.25 -22.06 -24.29
CA ASP A 135 11.30 -23.17 -25.25
C ASP A 135 10.07 -24.07 -25.05
N TRP A 136 9.19 -24.12 -26.04
CA TRP A 136 7.97 -24.92 -26.04
C TRP A 136 8.26 -26.36 -26.42
N LYS A 137 7.76 -27.32 -25.62
CA LYS A 137 7.84 -28.76 -25.85
C LYS A 137 6.42 -29.33 -26.03
N ASP A 138 6.31 -30.57 -26.42
CA ASP A 138 5.00 -31.23 -26.68
C ASP A 138 4.10 -31.28 -25.46
N THR A 139 4.64 -31.42 -24.23
CA THR A 139 3.89 -31.59 -22.99
C THR A 139 4.17 -30.54 -21.91
N SER A 140 5.06 -29.57 -22.20
CA SER A 140 5.54 -28.57 -21.24
C SER A 140 6.08 -27.35 -21.95
N VAL A 141 6.32 -26.30 -21.17
CA VAL A 141 7.15 -25.17 -21.58
C VAL A 141 8.34 -25.04 -20.62
N GLU A 142 9.54 -24.94 -21.18
CA GLU A 142 10.79 -24.72 -20.46
C GLU A 142 11.09 -23.23 -20.46
N VAL A 143 11.38 -22.69 -19.27
CA VAL A 143 11.65 -21.26 -19.07
C VAL A 143 12.93 -21.11 -18.29
N VAL A 144 13.94 -20.51 -18.90
CA VAL A 144 15.17 -20.12 -18.22
C VAL A 144 15.03 -18.70 -17.73
N ILE A 145 15.19 -18.48 -16.44
CA ILE A 145 15.20 -17.17 -15.81
C ILE A 145 16.64 -16.80 -15.48
N SER A 146 17.07 -15.63 -15.95
CA SER A 146 18.41 -15.09 -15.78
C SER A 146 18.37 -13.77 -14.99
N GLY A 147 19.35 -13.57 -14.12
CA GLY A 147 19.65 -12.32 -13.41
C GLY A 147 21.17 -12.13 -13.36
N THR A 148 21.64 -10.91 -13.15
CA THR A 148 23.08 -10.59 -13.16
C THR A 148 23.82 -11.14 -11.95
N GLU A 149 23.13 -11.33 -10.83
CA GLU A 149 23.70 -11.76 -9.55
C GLU A 149 23.27 -13.17 -9.14
N GLN A 150 22.73 -13.95 -10.06
CA GLN A 150 22.31 -15.32 -9.81
C GLN A 150 22.71 -16.26 -10.94
N ASP A 151 22.80 -17.55 -10.62
CA ASP A 151 22.81 -18.60 -11.63
C ASP A 151 21.44 -18.68 -12.31
N ASP A 152 21.46 -19.05 -13.58
CA ASP A 152 20.22 -19.25 -14.33
C ASP A 152 19.36 -20.35 -13.70
N VAL A 153 18.06 -20.16 -13.70
CA VAL A 153 17.11 -21.12 -13.15
C VAL A 153 16.17 -21.60 -14.25
N LEU A 154 16.15 -22.90 -14.48
CA LEU A 154 15.21 -23.56 -15.38
C LEU A 154 13.92 -23.92 -14.62
N TYR A 155 12.80 -23.46 -15.15
CA TYR A 155 11.45 -23.89 -14.77
C TYR A 155 10.86 -24.73 -15.91
N VAL A 156 10.40 -25.93 -15.61
CA VAL A 156 9.65 -26.78 -16.54
C VAL A 156 8.19 -26.78 -16.09
N LEU A 157 7.34 -26.06 -16.82
CA LEU A 157 5.91 -25.92 -16.54
C LEU A 157 5.16 -26.93 -17.40
N LYS A 158 4.66 -28.02 -16.79
CA LYS A 158 3.93 -29.07 -17.51
C LYS A 158 2.46 -28.71 -17.67
N PHE A 159 1.85 -29.14 -18.75
CA PHE A 159 0.45 -28.84 -19.06
C PHE A 159 -0.54 -29.54 -18.12
N ASP A 160 -0.08 -30.53 -17.35
CA ASP A 160 -0.84 -31.16 -16.27
C ASP A 160 -0.92 -30.32 -14.98
N GLY A 161 -0.20 -29.19 -14.91
CA GLY A 161 -0.14 -28.28 -13.77
C GLY A 161 1.05 -28.49 -12.86
N SER A 162 1.91 -29.48 -13.10
CA SER A 162 3.12 -29.69 -12.30
C SER A 162 4.25 -28.76 -12.76
N VAL A 163 5.17 -28.44 -11.82
CA VAL A 163 6.32 -27.56 -12.04
C VAL A 163 7.57 -28.21 -11.49
N ASP A 164 8.57 -28.36 -12.34
CA ASP A 164 9.91 -28.73 -11.93
C ASP A 164 10.84 -27.51 -11.98
N ARG A 165 11.77 -27.39 -11.02
CA ARG A 165 12.74 -26.31 -10.92
C ARG A 165 14.15 -26.90 -10.82
N LYS A 166 15.07 -26.37 -11.63
CA LYS A 166 16.48 -26.75 -11.59
C LYS A 166 17.37 -25.51 -11.71
N GLN A 167 18.34 -25.37 -10.84
CA GLN A 167 19.39 -24.37 -10.97
C GLN A 167 20.40 -24.84 -12.01
N LEU A 168 20.74 -23.96 -12.94
CA LEU A 168 21.72 -24.21 -13.98
C LEU A 168 23.08 -23.63 -13.54
N ASP A 169 24.18 -24.35 -13.80
CA ASP A 169 25.51 -23.81 -13.57
C ASP A 169 25.78 -22.67 -14.59
N THR A 170 26.24 -21.51 -14.13
CA THR A 170 26.58 -20.32 -14.94
C THR A 170 27.49 -20.59 -16.12
N ARG A 171 28.26 -21.68 -16.09
CA ARG A 171 29.10 -22.15 -17.21
C ARG A 171 28.34 -22.46 -18.51
N TYR A 172 27.01 -22.64 -18.43
CA TYR A 172 26.21 -22.90 -19.65
C TYR A 172 25.95 -21.65 -20.50
N ARG A 173 26.14 -20.44 -19.96
CA ARG A 173 25.88 -19.17 -20.66
C ARG A 173 26.88 -18.94 -21.82
N HIS A 174 28.12 -19.48 -21.73
CA HIS A 174 29.19 -19.29 -22.70
C HIS A 174 29.29 -20.37 -23.79
N ILE A 175 28.39 -21.35 -23.82
CA ILE A 175 28.42 -22.46 -24.79
C ILE A 175 27.47 -22.21 -25.98
N LYS A 176 26.59 -21.19 -25.91
CA LYS A 176 25.61 -20.86 -26.97
C LYS A 176 25.95 -19.62 -27.80
N GLU A 177 27.15 -19.03 -27.61
CA GLU A 177 27.76 -18.08 -28.54
C GLU A 177 28.77 -18.88 -29.45
#